data_4f9a4ae1bb68689344de094d7a50f3a5
#
_entry.id   4f9a4ae1bb68689344de094d7a50f3a5
#
_cell.length_a   1.000
_cell.length_b   1.000
_cell.length_c   1.000
_cell.angle_alpha   90.00
_cell.angle_beta   90.00
_cell.angle_gamma   90.00
#
_symmetry.space_group_name_H-M   'P 1'
#
loop_
_entity.id
_entity.type
_entity.pdbx_description
1 polymer ?
#
loop_
_entity_poly.entity_id
_entity_poly.type
_entity_poly.pdbx_seq_one_letter_code
_entity_poly.pdbx_strand_id
1 'polypeptide(L)'
;VGLTLPRFLLRQPYSPEDNPVKTFVYNEDVSVTHEHYLWGNSAYAFATRLTESFAKYRWCPNIIGPRSGGAVNDLPLHHFESMGEIETKIPTEVLVSDRREYQLAEQGFISLTMRKGSDNAAFFSANSAQKPKFFGNSEEGKKAELNYKLSTQLPYMFVICRLAHYIKVLQREQIGSWKERTQLETELN
;
A
#
# COMPACT_ATOMS: atom_id res chain seq x y z
N VAL A 1 -8.39 4.26 -7.83
CA VAL A 1 -8.01 2.85 -7.78
C VAL A 1 -6.53 2.77 -7.49
N GLY A 2 -6.11 1.92 -6.51
CA GLY A 2 -4.72 1.59 -6.22
C GLY A 2 -4.38 0.22 -6.83
N LEU A 3 -3.25 0.13 -7.51
CA LEU A 3 -2.73 -1.10 -8.11
C LEU A 3 -1.47 -1.49 -7.36
N THR A 4 -1.49 -2.61 -6.67
CA THR A 4 -0.38 -3.07 -5.83
C THR A 4 0.42 -4.17 -6.51
N LEU A 5 1.72 -4.20 -6.25
CA LEU A 5 2.68 -5.22 -6.68
C LEU A 5 3.93 -5.18 -5.79
N PRO A 6 4.84 -6.17 -5.83
CA PRO A 6 4.64 -7.52 -6.37
C PRO A 6 3.80 -8.38 -5.42
N ARG A 7 3.56 -9.64 -5.78
CA ARG A 7 3.00 -10.65 -4.87
C ARG A 7 3.98 -10.91 -3.72
N PHE A 8 3.49 -11.35 -2.58
CA PHE A 8 4.31 -11.70 -1.42
C PHE A 8 3.96 -13.10 -0.91
N LEU A 9 4.88 -13.72 -0.21
CA LEU A 9 4.73 -15.07 0.31
C LEU A 9 3.74 -15.06 1.47
N LEU A 10 2.68 -15.88 1.41
CA LEU A 10 1.67 -15.97 2.45
C LEU A 10 2.08 -16.88 3.60
N ARG A 11 2.83 -17.93 3.31
CA ARG A 11 3.36 -18.90 4.28
C ARG A 11 4.57 -19.62 3.72
N GLN A 12 5.30 -20.26 4.59
CA GLN A 12 6.34 -21.21 4.19
C GLN A 12 5.74 -22.40 3.45
N PRO A 13 6.48 -23.01 2.51
CA PRO A 13 6.08 -24.26 1.89
C PRO A 13 5.90 -25.37 2.92
N TYR A 14 4.96 -26.27 2.71
CA TYR A 14 4.83 -27.45 3.55
C TYR A 14 5.95 -28.45 3.25
N SER A 15 6.66 -28.87 4.30
CA SER A 15 7.56 -30.01 4.25
C SER A 15 7.09 -31.09 5.22
N PRO A 16 7.39 -32.38 4.97
CA PRO A 16 7.02 -33.46 5.89
C PRO A 16 7.61 -33.30 7.29
N GLU A 17 8.77 -32.65 7.40
CA GLU A 17 9.51 -32.44 8.65
C GLU A 17 8.87 -31.35 9.50
N ASP A 18 8.50 -30.22 8.87
CA ASP A 18 8.00 -29.01 9.53
C ASP A 18 6.47 -28.95 9.64
N ASN A 19 5.76 -29.88 8.99
CA ASN A 19 4.30 -29.90 9.02
C ASN A 19 3.80 -30.24 10.44
N PRO A 20 3.08 -29.33 11.11
CA PRO A 20 2.54 -29.59 12.46
C PRO A 20 1.44 -30.67 12.45
N VAL A 21 0.78 -30.90 11.32
CA VAL A 21 -0.29 -31.88 11.16
C VAL A 21 0.30 -33.22 10.71
N LYS A 22 0.64 -34.08 11.67
CA LYS A 22 1.31 -35.37 11.39
C LYS A 22 0.44 -36.40 10.65
N THR A 23 -0.87 -36.23 10.62
CA THR A 23 -1.80 -37.07 9.87
C THR A 23 -1.91 -36.69 8.40
N PHE A 24 -1.40 -35.52 8.03
CA PHE A 24 -1.41 -35.02 6.66
C PHE A 24 0.02 -34.96 6.13
N VAL A 25 0.39 -35.92 5.31
CA VAL A 25 1.71 -35.96 4.69
C VAL A 25 1.62 -35.25 3.33
N TYR A 26 2.06 -34.02 3.28
CA TYR A 26 2.09 -33.22 2.07
C TYR A 26 3.42 -32.48 1.97
N ASN A 27 4.02 -32.52 0.79
CA ASN A 27 5.25 -31.82 0.47
C ASN A 27 5.00 -30.90 -0.71
N GLU A 28 5.31 -29.62 -0.56
CA GLU A 28 5.29 -28.65 -1.65
C GLU A 28 6.69 -28.57 -2.25
N ASP A 29 6.88 -29.15 -3.42
CA ASP A 29 8.14 -29.05 -4.13
C ASP A 29 8.26 -27.67 -4.80
N VAL A 30 9.02 -26.79 -4.14
CA VAL A 30 9.32 -25.43 -4.61
C VAL A 30 10.68 -25.32 -5.28
N SER A 31 11.40 -26.46 -5.42
CA SER A 31 12.75 -26.48 -6.01
C SER A 31 12.73 -26.28 -7.52
N VAL A 32 11.65 -26.69 -8.17
CA VAL A 32 11.53 -26.70 -9.64
C VAL A 32 11.21 -25.32 -10.20
N THR A 33 10.23 -24.64 -9.62
CA THR A 33 9.80 -23.32 -10.11
C THR A 33 9.41 -22.38 -9.00
N HIS A 34 9.68 -21.10 -9.23
CA HIS A 34 9.27 -20.00 -8.37
C HIS A 34 7.73 -19.88 -8.20
N GLU A 35 6.97 -20.33 -9.18
CA GLU A 35 5.50 -20.28 -9.17
C GLU A 35 4.86 -21.26 -8.17
N HIS A 36 5.60 -22.28 -7.71
CA HIS A 36 5.09 -23.26 -6.75
C HIS A 36 4.92 -22.72 -5.32
N TYR A 37 5.48 -21.53 -5.02
CA TYR A 37 5.22 -20.85 -3.76
C TYR A 37 3.77 -20.33 -3.69
N LEU A 38 3.22 -20.30 -2.50
CA LEU A 38 1.90 -19.70 -2.27
C LEU A 38 2.01 -18.16 -2.22
N TRP A 39 1.85 -17.56 -3.38
CA TRP A 39 1.90 -16.10 -3.52
C TRP A 39 0.55 -15.45 -3.22
N GLY A 40 0.57 -14.41 -2.39
CA GLY A 40 -0.57 -13.54 -2.10
C GLY A 40 -0.49 -12.19 -2.80
N ASN A 41 -1.64 -11.59 -3.04
CA ASN A 41 -1.69 -10.24 -3.59
C ASN A 41 -1.32 -9.21 -2.52
N SER A 42 -0.38 -8.33 -2.81
CA SER A 42 0.04 -7.24 -1.91
C SER A 42 -1.08 -6.25 -1.55
N ALA A 43 -2.21 -6.28 -2.25
CA ALA A 43 -3.39 -5.51 -1.87
C ALA A 43 -3.91 -5.88 -0.46
N TYR A 44 -3.79 -7.14 -0.05
CA TYR A 44 -4.17 -7.54 1.31
C TYR A 44 -3.26 -6.91 2.35
N ALA A 45 -1.95 -6.92 2.12
CA ALA A 45 -0.99 -6.25 3.00
C ALA A 45 -1.24 -4.73 3.04
N PHE A 46 -1.54 -4.09 1.91
CA PHE A 46 -1.89 -2.68 1.88
C PHE A 46 -3.20 -2.37 2.62
N ALA A 47 -4.22 -3.23 2.45
CA ALA A 47 -5.49 -3.09 3.16
C ALA A 47 -5.31 -3.17 4.69
N THR A 48 -4.40 -4.04 5.20
CA THR A 48 -4.10 -4.08 6.63
C THR A 48 -3.48 -2.77 7.13
N ARG A 49 -2.67 -2.09 6.32
CA ARG A 49 -2.11 -0.76 6.67
C ARG A 49 -3.20 0.30 6.75
N LEU A 50 -4.15 0.28 5.82
CA LEU A 50 -5.31 1.18 5.85
C LEU A 50 -6.16 0.95 7.10
N THR A 51 -6.49 -0.30 7.39
CA THR A 51 -7.32 -0.64 8.56
C THR A 51 -6.62 -0.32 9.88
N GLU A 52 -5.30 -0.56 9.98
CA GLU A 52 -4.51 -0.21 11.16
C GLU A 52 -4.47 1.31 11.37
N SER A 53 -4.22 2.08 10.33
CA SER A 53 -4.23 3.54 10.40
C SER A 53 -5.61 4.06 10.83
N PHE A 54 -6.67 3.50 10.28
CA PHE A 54 -8.03 3.86 10.67
C PHE A 54 -8.36 3.46 12.11
N ALA A 55 -7.93 2.30 12.56
CA ALA A 55 -8.15 1.85 13.94
C ALA A 55 -7.50 2.79 14.96
N LYS A 56 -6.26 3.25 14.67
CA LYS A 56 -5.49 4.15 15.55
C LYS A 56 -6.02 5.58 15.54
N TYR A 57 -6.28 6.13 14.35
CA TYR A 57 -6.49 7.56 14.17
C TYR A 57 -7.90 7.93 13.73
N ARG A 58 -8.73 6.94 13.37
CA ARG A 58 -10.04 7.12 12.71
C ARG A 58 -9.95 7.80 11.33
N TRP A 59 -8.76 7.94 10.81
CA TRP A 59 -8.37 8.46 9.50
C TRP A 59 -7.34 7.52 8.89
N CYS A 60 -7.00 7.71 7.60
CA CYS A 60 -5.95 6.94 6.92
C CYS A 60 -4.80 7.85 6.42
N PRO A 61 -4.18 8.71 7.24
CA PRO A 61 -3.07 9.56 6.82
C PRO A 61 -1.76 8.78 6.76
N ASN A 62 -1.54 7.87 7.70
CA ASN A 62 -0.29 7.15 7.91
C ASN A 62 -0.40 5.74 7.34
N ILE A 63 -0.11 5.60 6.04
CA ILE A 63 -0.21 4.33 5.30
C ILE A 63 1.03 4.05 4.43
N ILE A 64 1.99 4.98 4.42
CA ILE A 64 3.23 4.91 3.63
C ILE A 64 4.44 5.15 4.52
N GLY A 65 5.58 4.63 4.09
CA GLY A 65 6.85 4.76 4.79
C GLY A 65 7.03 3.75 5.94
N PRO A 66 8.29 3.29 6.17
CA PRO A 66 8.59 2.24 7.13
C PRO A 66 8.35 2.64 8.59
N ARG A 67 8.34 3.93 8.89
CA ARG A 67 8.10 4.47 10.26
C ARG A 67 6.74 5.16 10.40
N SER A 68 6.00 5.30 9.32
CA SER A 68 4.76 6.07 9.26
C SER A 68 3.55 5.21 8.83
N GLY A 69 3.55 3.93 9.19
CA GLY A 69 2.41 3.03 9.00
C GLY A 69 2.39 2.22 7.71
N GLY A 70 3.40 2.39 6.83
CA GLY A 70 3.53 1.57 5.61
C GLY A 70 4.34 0.28 5.80
N ALA A 71 4.83 -0.01 7.01
CA ALA A 71 5.61 -1.21 7.28
C ALA A 71 4.74 -2.47 7.30
N VAL A 72 5.26 -3.53 6.70
CA VAL A 72 4.74 -4.90 6.78
C VAL A 72 5.85 -5.75 7.36
N ASN A 73 5.66 -6.16 8.61
CA ASN A 73 6.64 -6.93 9.36
C ASN A 73 6.28 -8.41 9.38
N ASP A 74 7.23 -9.24 9.82
CA ASP A 74 7.05 -10.66 10.06
C ASP A 74 6.58 -11.43 8.81
N LEU A 75 7.14 -11.07 7.64
CA LEU A 75 6.88 -11.81 6.41
C LEU A 75 7.55 -13.19 6.47
N PRO A 76 6.86 -14.25 6.02
CA PRO A 76 7.43 -15.59 6.02
C PRO A 76 8.67 -15.65 5.13
N LEU A 77 9.77 -16.16 5.69
CA LEU A 77 11.01 -16.44 4.98
C LEU A 77 11.14 -17.95 4.77
N HIS A 78 11.58 -18.36 3.60
CA HIS A 78 11.92 -19.75 3.32
C HIS A 78 13.43 -19.89 3.16
N HIS A 79 14.05 -20.72 4.00
CA HIS A 79 15.45 -21.07 3.92
C HIS A 79 15.55 -22.39 3.16
N PHE A 80 16.45 -22.47 2.20
CA PHE A 80 16.70 -23.68 1.44
C PHE A 80 18.20 -23.84 1.20
N GLU A 81 18.62 -25.08 1.09
CA GLU A 81 20.02 -25.43 0.81
C GLU A 81 20.25 -25.39 -0.71
N SER A 82 21.27 -24.65 -1.13
CA SER A 82 21.72 -24.54 -2.51
C SER A 82 23.23 -24.65 -2.55
N MET A 83 23.75 -25.63 -3.27
CA MET A 83 25.20 -25.88 -3.41
C MET A 83 25.99 -25.96 -2.08
N GLY A 84 25.35 -26.43 -1.00
CA GLY A 84 25.96 -26.56 0.33
C GLY A 84 25.91 -25.28 1.17
N GLU A 85 25.27 -24.23 0.68
CA GLU A 85 25.02 -23.00 1.44
C GLU A 85 23.51 -22.82 1.70
N ILE A 86 23.18 -22.22 2.84
CA ILE A 86 21.79 -21.91 3.18
C ILE A 86 21.45 -20.56 2.58
N GLU A 87 20.57 -20.61 1.58
CA GLU A 87 20.01 -19.41 0.96
C GLU A 87 18.63 -19.09 1.53
N THR A 88 18.30 -17.80 1.53
CA THR A 88 16.99 -17.33 1.98
C THR A 88 16.20 -16.77 0.80
N LYS A 89 15.05 -17.38 0.55
CA LYS A 89 14.10 -16.84 -0.42
C LYS A 89 13.54 -15.52 0.06
N ILE A 90 13.63 -14.51 -0.79
CA ILE A 90 13.00 -13.22 -0.54
C ILE A 90 11.47 -13.38 -0.40
N PRO A 91 10.84 -12.71 0.56
CA PRO A 91 9.39 -12.84 0.80
C PRO A 91 8.51 -12.20 -0.27
N THR A 92 9.08 -11.46 -1.20
CA THR A 92 8.37 -10.90 -2.35
C THR A 92 8.72 -11.65 -3.62
N GLU A 93 7.78 -11.74 -4.55
CA GLU A 93 7.97 -12.41 -5.83
C GLU A 93 9.15 -11.83 -6.62
N VAL A 94 9.27 -10.52 -6.59
CA VAL A 94 10.35 -9.77 -7.26
C VAL A 94 10.93 -8.76 -6.28
N LEU A 95 12.24 -8.62 -6.28
CA LEU A 95 12.92 -7.57 -5.54
C LEU A 95 12.80 -6.25 -6.30
N VAL A 96 12.06 -5.31 -5.72
CA VAL A 96 11.91 -3.95 -6.25
C VAL A 96 12.96 -3.05 -5.60
N SER A 97 13.88 -2.51 -6.40
CA SER A 97 14.85 -1.51 -5.92
C SER A 97 14.19 -0.13 -5.79
N ASP A 98 14.79 0.76 -4.99
CA ASP A 98 14.26 2.13 -4.76
C ASP A 98 14.05 2.90 -6.07
N ARG A 99 14.96 2.74 -7.04
CA ARG A 99 14.81 3.36 -8.35
C ARG A 99 13.60 2.82 -9.12
N ARG A 100 13.35 1.52 -9.03
CA ARG A 100 12.20 0.88 -9.67
C ARG A 100 10.90 1.25 -8.96
N GLU A 101 10.93 1.32 -7.64
CA GLU A 101 9.79 1.79 -6.85
C GLU A 101 9.35 3.18 -7.31
N TYR A 102 10.29 4.13 -7.40
CA TYR A 102 9.99 5.46 -7.88
C TYR A 102 9.38 5.48 -9.29
N GLN A 103 9.95 4.71 -10.23
CA GLN A 103 9.42 4.60 -11.60
C GLN A 103 7.99 4.03 -11.63
N LEU A 104 7.72 3.01 -10.80
CA LEU A 104 6.41 2.39 -10.69
C LEU A 104 5.40 3.33 -10.04
N ALA A 105 5.82 4.06 -9.01
CA ALA A 105 5.00 5.07 -8.35
C ALA A 105 4.57 6.19 -9.31
N GLU A 106 5.45 6.64 -10.20
CA GLU A 106 5.11 7.63 -11.23
C GLU A 106 4.07 7.10 -12.25
N GLN A 107 4.03 5.79 -12.47
CA GLN A 107 3.02 5.15 -13.31
C GLN A 107 1.71 4.81 -12.55
N GLY A 108 1.63 5.13 -11.27
CA GLY A 108 0.44 4.91 -10.44
C GLY A 108 0.34 3.52 -9.82
N PHE A 109 1.47 2.83 -9.67
CA PHE A 109 1.55 1.57 -8.94
C PHE A 109 1.97 1.81 -7.47
N ILE A 110 1.52 0.90 -6.61
CA ILE A 110 1.88 0.86 -5.18
C ILE A 110 2.78 -0.35 -4.98
N SER A 111 4.06 -0.10 -4.73
CA SER A 111 5.06 -1.16 -4.64
C SER A 111 5.33 -1.56 -3.18
N LEU A 112 5.29 -2.86 -2.93
CA LEU A 112 5.80 -3.45 -1.70
C LEU A 112 7.30 -3.70 -1.87
N THR A 113 8.12 -2.93 -1.18
CA THR A 113 9.57 -3.00 -1.26
C THR A 113 10.11 -3.61 0.01
N MET A 114 10.88 -4.69 -0.11
CA MET A 114 11.48 -5.34 1.03
C MET A 114 12.83 -4.73 1.39
N ARG A 115 13.17 -4.79 2.66
CA ARG A 115 14.50 -4.48 3.16
C ARG A 115 15.40 -5.70 2.98
N LYS A 116 16.50 -5.53 2.25
CA LYS A 116 17.47 -6.62 2.03
C LYS A 116 17.98 -7.19 3.36
N GLY A 117 17.97 -8.51 3.48
CA GLY A 117 18.45 -9.22 4.68
C GLY A 117 17.50 -9.12 5.89
N SER A 118 16.23 -8.83 5.69
CA SER A 118 15.23 -8.78 6.76
C SER A 118 13.90 -9.36 6.25
N ASP A 119 13.03 -9.71 7.19
CA ASP A 119 11.66 -10.16 6.97
C ASP A 119 10.66 -9.00 6.81
N ASN A 120 11.17 -7.78 6.82
CA ASN A 120 10.36 -6.58 6.78
C ASN A 120 10.28 -5.99 5.37
N ALA A 121 9.09 -5.55 5.01
CA ALA A 121 8.83 -4.81 3.79
C ALA A 121 8.07 -3.51 4.11
N ALA A 122 8.00 -2.60 3.17
CA ALA A 122 7.25 -1.37 3.35
C ALA A 122 6.69 -0.85 2.03
N PHE A 123 5.57 -0.14 2.12
CA PHE A 123 5.05 0.69 1.06
C PHE A 123 5.63 2.09 1.21
N PHE A 124 6.48 2.52 0.27
CA PHE A 124 7.10 3.85 0.32
C PHE A 124 6.22 4.92 -0.30
N SER A 125 5.42 4.55 -1.29
CA SER A 125 4.46 5.43 -1.96
C SER A 125 3.11 4.75 -2.10
N ALA A 126 2.05 5.55 -2.23
CA ALA A 126 0.71 5.07 -2.49
C ALA A 126 0.00 6.03 -3.45
N ASN A 127 0.29 5.88 -4.72
CA ASN A 127 -0.35 6.65 -5.78
C ASN A 127 -1.57 5.92 -6.33
N SER A 128 -2.57 6.68 -6.76
CA SER A 128 -3.68 6.12 -7.51
C SER A 128 -3.29 5.91 -8.97
N ALA A 129 -3.99 5.00 -9.65
CA ALA A 129 -3.85 4.80 -11.10
C ALA A 129 -4.42 5.96 -11.94
N GLN A 130 -4.67 7.10 -11.33
CA GLN A 130 -5.15 8.30 -12.01
C GLN A 130 -3.99 8.97 -12.73
N LYS A 131 -4.08 9.10 -14.05
CA LYS A 131 -3.07 9.80 -14.85
C LYS A 131 -3.08 11.30 -14.53
N PRO A 132 -1.94 11.90 -14.16
CA PRO A 132 -1.85 13.36 -14.00
C PRO A 132 -2.21 14.09 -15.30
N LYS A 133 -2.92 15.21 -15.16
CA LYS A 133 -3.19 16.08 -16.31
C LYS A 133 -1.96 16.91 -16.63
N PHE A 134 -1.71 17.08 -17.90
CA PHE A 134 -0.67 18.00 -18.39
C PHE A 134 -1.27 19.40 -18.55
N PHE A 135 -0.64 20.42 -17.98
CA PHE A 135 -1.09 21.83 -17.99
C PHE A 135 -0.21 22.74 -18.82
N GLY A 136 0.67 22.16 -19.65
CA GLY A 136 1.60 22.92 -20.50
C GLY A 136 2.96 23.17 -19.84
N ASN A 137 3.89 23.77 -20.62
CA ASN A 137 5.28 23.97 -20.21
C ASN A 137 5.54 25.31 -19.50
N SER A 138 4.52 26.15 -19.30
CA SER A 138 4.65 27.41 -18.56
C SER A 138 4.96 27.14 -17.08
N GLU A 139 5.53 28.12 -16.37
CA GLU A 139 5.78 27.98 -14.93
C GLU A 139 4.51 27.77 -14.12
N GLU A 140 3.43 28.44 -14.52
CA GLU A 140 2.10 28.26 -13.91
C GLU A 140 1.54 26.86 -14.21
N GLY A 141 1.74 26.35 -15.43
CA GLY A 141 1.38 24.99 -15.81
C GLY A 141 2.11 23.92 -14.99
N LYS A 142 3.41 24.09 -14.76
CA LYS A 142 4.20 23.20 -13.90
C LYS A 142 3.73 23.22 -12.44
N LYS A 143 3.39 24.37 -11.89
CA LYS A 143 2.81 24.49 -10.53
C LYS A 143 1.44 23.81 -10.46
N ALA A 144 0.60 24.00 -11.46
CA ALA A 144 -0.69 23.34 -11.53
C ALA A 144 -0.56 21.80 -11.66
N GLU A 145 0.43 21.33 -12.40
CA GLU A 145 0.73 19.89 -12.53
C GLU A 145 1.20 19.29 -11.21
N LEU A 146 2.08 19.99 -10.48
CA LEU A 146 2.51 19.56 -9.14
C LEU A 146 1.33 19.47 -8.16
N ASN A 147 0.46 20.47 -8.15
CA ASN A 147 -0.75 20.44 -7.32
C ASN A 147 -1.69 19.29 -7.73
N TYR A 148 -1.83 19.05 -9.02
CA TYR A 148 -2.65 17.94 -9.50
C TYR A 148 -2.03 16.58 -9.14
N LYS A 149 -0.69 16.47 -9.16
CA LYS A 149 0.05 15.27 -8.76
C LYS A 149 -0.18 14.92 -7.28
N LEU A 150 -0.33 15.91 -6.40
CA LEU A 150 -0.74 15.69 -5.01
C LEU A 150 -2.12 15.03 -4.90
N SER A 151 -3.07 15.41 -5.77
CA SER A 151 -4.41 14.83 -5.79
C SER A 151 -4.45 13.37 -6.23
N THR A 152 -3.37 12.84 -6.82
CA THR A 152 -3.26 11.42 -7.20
C THR A 152 -2.80 10.54 -6.03
N GLN A 153 -2.26 11.11 -4.97
CA GLN A 153 -1.80 10.38 -3.79
C GLN A 153 -2.97 9.92 -2.92
N LEU A 154 -3.04 8.64 -2.60
CA LEU A 154 -4.13 8.06 -1.82
C LEU A 154 -4.25 8.66 -0.41
N PRO A 155 -3.16 8.87 0.37
CA PRO A 155 -3.27 9.48 1.70
C PRO A 155 -3.94 10.85 1.65
N TYR A 156 -3.55 11.67 0.69
CA TYR A 156 -4.14 12.99 0.46
C TYR A 156 -5.63 12.91 0.08
N MET A 157 -5.97 11.99 -0.82
CA MET A 157 -7.36 11.77 -1.23
C MET A 157 -8.24 11.32 -0.05
N PHE A 158 -7.74 10.45 0.82
CA PHE A 158 -8.50 9.99 1.99
C PHE A 158 -8.79 11.12 2.97
N VAL A 159 -7.83 12.02 3.21
CA VAL A 159 -8.02 13.19 4.05
C VAL A 159 -9.08 14.13 3.44
N ILE A 160 -8.94 14.46 2.16
CA ILE A 160 -9.90 15.34 1.47
C ILE A 160 -11.29 14.74 1.44
N CYS A 161 -11.42 13.44 1.12
CA CYS A 161 -12.72 12.78 1.11
C CYS A 161 -13.40 12.82 2.48
N ARG A 162 -12.62 12.70 3.56
CA ARG A 162 -13.14 12.77 4.92
C ARG A 162 -13.64 14.17 5.27
N LEU A 163 -12.85 15.20 4.94
CA LEU A 163 -13.26 16.61 5.11
C LEU A 163 -14.52 16.93 4.30
N ALA A 164 -14.54 16.53 3.02
CA ALA A 164 -15.71 16.72 2.17
C ALA A 164 -16.96 16.01 2.73
N HIS A 165 -16.79 14.84 3.34
CA HIS A 165 -17.88 14.13 4.00
C HIS A 165 -18.43 14.93 5.18
N TYR A 166 -17.57 15.44 6.05
CA TYR A 166 -18.03 16.28 7.19
C TYR A 166 -18.76 17.53 6.73
N ILE A 167 -18.24 18.23 5.73
CA ILE A 167 -18.91 19.40 5.15
C ILE A 167 -20.29 19.03 4.60
N LYS A 168 -20.40 17.90 3.89
CA LYS A 168 -21.70 17.42 3.40
C LYS A 168 -22.69 17.08 4.52
N VAL A 169 -22.21 16.50 5.62
CA VAL A 169 -23.06 16.22 6.79
C VAL A 169 -23.58 17.52 7.40
N LEU A 170 -22.69 18.48 7.64
CA LEU A 170 -23.08 19.79 8.15
C LEU A 170 -24.11 20.49 7.25
N GLN A 171 -23.87 20.50 5.94
CA GLN A 171 -24.81 21.07 4.97
C GLN A 171 -26.17 20.34 4.99
N ARG A 172 -26.17 19.01 5.10
CA ARG A 172 -27.39 18.21 5.13
C ARG A 172 -28.23 18.50 6.37
N GLU A 173 -27.60 18.70 7.51
CA GLU A 173 -28.29 19.08 8.77
C GLU A 173 -28.94 20.46 8.70
N GLN A 174 -28.46 21.32 7.79
CA GLN A 174 -29.01 22.66 7.56
C GLN A 174 -30.17 22.68 6.54
N ILE A 175 -30.48 21.54 5.88
CA ILE A 175 -31.59 21.48 4.92
C ILE A 175 -32.90 21.73 5.66
N GLY A 176 -33.66 22.74 5.24
CA GLY A 176 -34.90 23.18 5.88
C GLY A 176 -34.73 24.24 6.98
N SER A 177 -33.51 24.59 7.36
CA SER A 177 -33.24 25.80 8.14
C SER A 177 -32.98 26.98 7.21
N TRP A 178 -33.60 28.15 7.51
CA TRP A 178 -33.30 29.34 6.75
C TRP A 178 -32.02 29.98 7.28
N LYS A 179 -30.86 29.54 6.71
CA LYS A 179 -29.58 30.17 7.00
C LYS A 179 -29.05 30.91 5.78
N GLU A 180 -28.60 32.12 6.00
CA GLU A 180 -27.94 32.91 4.96
C GLU A 180 -26.47 32.42 4.77
N ARG A 181 -25.93 32.72 3.58
CA ARG A 181 -24.55 32.37 3.19
C ARG A 181 -23.51 32.87 4.21
N THR A 182 -23.69 34.09 4.72
CA THR A 182 -22.82 34.71 5.72
C THR A 182 -22.77 33.96 7.05
N GLN A 183 -23.90 33.36 7.46
CA GLN A 183 -23.98 32.55 8.68
C GLN A 183 -23.26 31.20 8.49
N LEU A 184 -23.37 30.59 7.30
CA LEU A 184 -22.64 29.36 6.96
C LEU A 184 -21.14 29.60 6.88
N GLU A 185 -20.71 30.73 6.33
CA GLU A 185 -19.30 31.11 6.30
C GLU A 185 -18.71 31.30 7.70
N THR A 186 -19.50 31.83 8.65
CA THR A 186 -19.06 32.00 10.04
C THR A 186 -19.00 30.68 10.82
N GLU A 187 -19.87 29.72 10.52
CA GLU A 187 -19.87 28.39 11.14
C GLU A 187 -18.75 27.47 10.62
N LEU A 188 -18.29 27.72 9.40
CA LEU A 188 -17.23 26.93 8.76
C LEU A 188 -15.83 27.46 9.01
N ASN A 189 -15.68 28.69 9.51
CA ASN A 189 -14.41 29.32 9.90
C ASN A 189 -14.15 29.16 11.40
#